data_4f25708da92b82d6cf6dfc911330dbc1
#
_entry.id   4f25708da92b82d6cf6dfc911330dbc1
#
_cell.length_a   1.000
_cell.length_b   1.000
_cell.length_c   1.000
_cell.angle_alpha   90.00
_cell.angle_beta   90.00
_cell.angle_gamma   90.00
#
_symmetry.space_group_name_H-M   'P 1'
#
loop_
_entity.id
_entity.type
_entity.pdbx_description
1 polymer ?
#
loop_
_entity_poly.entity_id
_entity_poly.type
_entity_poly.pdbx_seq_one_letter_code
_entity_poly.pdbx_strand_id
1 'polypeptide(L)'
;WALEYGAYLNKVVIVRGTEKDDKFEFTREANGKTTVVVKRILTDEPNPEIYRRILDKSTTKEIWVYGLGDDDVYELTGEGDKFIKIRIVGGYGKDIYDIENKKKVKVYDWKHEELKFEADKPSTHLTDSYEANTLHWRYFLPNSNVLAPNLGFRSDDNVFLGLRERFTKNGLNGVPYKQQHSFGANYYFSFGAFELQYDGIFANVTPGWDFEMGAYYSNDRYVRNFFGYGNETANQEDQLDIDFYRGRVRQFKSYVGMAYYHLRPRLIFESFQVKEMDNRFFNAQNLDSEAFTTQNYVGAEISGYYDRDNAGDFPTKAMYVGLSAGYKANLNIENNRFGYASIKAGFDHKLIPSGDLVFSTMA
;
A
#
# COMPACT_ATOMS: atom_id res chain seq x y z
N TRP A 1 10.63 -8.02 -27.59
CA TRP A 1 11.09 -7.49 -26.31
C TRP A 1 11.50 -6.00 -26.39
N ALA A 2 12.44 -5.62 -27.28
CA ALA A 2 12.91 -4.20 -27.38
C ALA A 2 11.78 -3.22 -27.71
N LEU A 3 10.89 -3.55 -28.65
CA LEU A 3 9.72 -2.75 -29.00
C LEU A 3 8.70 -2.66 -27.85
N GLU A 4 8.45 -3.72 -27.15
CA GLU A 4 7.55 -3.78 -26.00
C GLU A 4 8.10 -2.96 -24.83
N TYR A 5 9.40 -3.05 -24.57
CA TYR A 5 10.08 -2.24 -23.55
C TYR A 5 10.08 -0.75 -23.93
N GLY A 6 10.35 -0.40 -25.18
CA GLY A 6 10.24 0.95 -25.67
C GLY A 6 8.80 1.51 -25.54
N ALA A 7 7.79 0.69 -25.88
CA ALA A 7 6.38 1.06 -25.68
C ALA A 7 6.02 1.23 -24.19
N TYR A 8 6.61 0.41 -23.32
CA TYR A 8 6.43 0.54 -21.87
C TYR A 8 7.02 1.84 -21.34
N LEU A 9 8.24 2.19 -21.71
CA LEU A 9 8.90 3.44 -21.31
C LEU A 9 8.17 4.68 -21.82
N ASN A 10 7.57 4.61 -23.00
CA ASN A 10 6.81 5.73 -23.57
C ASN A 10 5.44 5.97 -22.92
N LYS A 11 4.95 5.07 -22.05
CA LYS A 11 3.68 5.26 -21.33
C LYS A 11 3.67 6.50 -20.46
N VAL A 12 4.81 6.83 -19.86
CA VAL A 12 5.01 8.06 -19.10
C VAL A 12 6.25 8.76 -19.62
N VAL A 13 6.10 9.99 -20.07
CA VAL A 13 7.18 10.82 -20.56
C VAL A 13 7.47 11.90 -19.54
N ILE A 14 8.72 12.00 -19.10
CA ILE A 14 9.19 13.04 -18.18
C ILE A 14 9.83 14.14 -19.00
N VAL A 15 9.36 15.37 -18.80
CA VAL A 15 9.90 16.59 -19.38
C VAL A 15 10.42 17.44 -18.24
N ARG A 16 11.64 17.95 -18.38
CA ARG A 16 12.28 18.75 -17.34
C ARG A 16 12.65 20.10 -17.91
N GLY A 17 12.46 21.12 -17.13
CA GLY A 17 13.07 22.43 -17.32
C GLY A 17 14.48 22.49 -16.76
N THR A 18 14.85 23.68 -16.41
CA THR A 18 16.15 24.01 -15.81
C THR A 18 15.94 24.65 -14.43
N GLU A 19 17.00 25.04 -13.74
CA GLU A 19 16.95 25.82 -12.49
C GLU A 19 16.84 27.34 -12.79
N LYS A 20 16.17 27.70 -13.89
CA LYS A 20 16.01 29.08 -14.39
C LYS A 20 14.67 29.22 -15.10
N ASP A 21 14.22 30.46 -15.32
CA ASP A 21 12.96 30.75 -15.99
C ASP A 21 12.84 30.03 -17.33
N ASP A 22 11.85 29.17 -17.42
CA ASP A 22 11.54 28.36 -18.60
C ASP A 22 10.08 28.56 -19.04
N LYS A 23 9.84 28.44 -20.34
CA LYS A 23 8.48 28.41 -20.91
C LYS A 23 8.19 27.03 -21.45
N PHE A 24 7.13 26.42 -20.92
CA PHE A 24 6.61 25.13 -21.36
C PHE A 24 5.36 25.36 -22.20
N GLU A 25 5.42 25.02 -23.49
CA GLU A 25 4.31 25.14 -24.43
C GLU A 25 3.76 23.76 -24.76
N PHE A 26 2.45 23.54 -24.52
CA PHE A 26 1.73 22.31 -24.85
C PHE A 26 0.65 22.62 -25.88
N THR A 27 0.75 22.04 -27.07
CA THR A 27 -0.28 22.16 -28.10
C THR A 27 -0.96 20.82 -28.30
N ARG A 28 -2.26 20.76 -27.97
CA ARG A 28 -3.09 19.59 -28.16
C ARG A 28 -3.74 19.59 -29.51
N GLU A 29 -3.74 18.44 -30.18
CA GLU A 29 -4.38 18.25 -31.49
C GLU A 29 -5.58 17.29 -31.38
N ALA A 30 -6.59 17.49 -32.21
CA ALA A 30 -7.81 16.67 -32.22
C ALA A 30 -7.55 15.18 -32.50
N ASN A 31 -6.44 14.84 -33.19
CA ASN A 31 -6.02 13.47 -33.47
C ASN A 31 -5.42 12.73 -32.25
N GLY A 32 -5.30 13.39 -31.10
CA GLY A 32 -4.76 12.84 -29.89
C GLY A 32 -3.24 13.02 -29.70
N LYS A 33 -2.60 13.79 -30.57
CA LYS A 33 -1.21 14.20 -30.41
C LYS A 33 -1.11 15.39 -29.47
N THR A 34 0.02 15.51 -28.81
CA THR A 34 0.39 16.67 -27.99
C THR A 34 1.83 17.02 -28.28
N THR A 35 2.04 18.21 -28.81
CA THR A 35 3.39 18.78 -28.99
C THR A 35 3.80 19.45 -27.69
N VAL A 36 4.99 19.14 -27.22
CA VAL A 36 5.62 19.74 -26.03
C VAL A 36 6.88 20.44 -26.47
N VAL A 37 7.00 21.72 -26.12
CA VAL A 37 8.16 22.54 -26.39
C VAL A 37 8.60 23.19 -25.08
N VAL A 38 9.89 23.19 -24.80
CA VAL A 38 10.47 23.93 -23.67
C VAL A 38 11.47 24.95 -24.23
N LYS A 39 11.34 26.19 -23.80
CA LYS A 39 12.19 27.30 -24.18
C LYS A 39 12.75 27.98 -22.93
N ARG A 40 13.97 28.48 -23.00
CA ARG A 40 14.49 29.38 -21.97
C ARG A 40 13.83 30.75 -22.10
N ILE A 41 13.56 31.39 -20.98
CA ILE A 41 13.18 32.80 -20.93
C ILE A 41 14.42 33.63 -20.68
N LEU A 42 14.82 34.43 -21.68
CA LEU A 42 16.01 35.28 -21.61
C LEU A 42 15.58 36.74 -21.80
N THR A 43 16.25 37.63 -21.09
CA THR A 43 15.90 39.06 -21.08
C THR A 43 16.30 39.80 -22.39
N ASP A 44 17.43 39.42 -22.99
CA ASP A 44 18.05 40.19 -24.07
C ASP A 44 18.18 39.40 -25.39
N GLU A 45 17.71 38.15 -25.47
CA GLU A 45 17.85 37.30 -26.65
C GLU A 45 16.54 36.55 -26.96
N PRO A 46 16.34 36.05 -28.21
CA PRO A 46 15.23 35.17 -28.51
C PRO A 46 15.28 33.93 -27.63
N ASN A 47 14.17 33.59 -27.03
CA ASN A 47 14.02 32.41 -26.15
C ASN A 47 14.39 31.12 -26.89
N PRO A 48 15.58 30.52 -26.67
CA PRO A 48 16.01 29.32 -27.38
C PRO A 48 15.19 28.12 -26.98
N GLU A 49 14.79 27.32 -27.98
CA GLU A 49 14.16 26.03 -27.75
C GLU A 49 15.21 25.03 -27.25
N ILE A 50 14.96 24.43 -26.07
CA ILE A 50 15.84 23.43 -25.48
C ILE A 50 15.28 22.03 -25.59
N TYR A 51 13.98 21.90 -25.85
CA TYR A 51 13.31 20.60 -25.99
C TYR A 51 12.10 20.71 -26.91
N ARG A 52 11.92 19.71 -27.79
CA ARG A 52 10.70 19.53 -28.59
C ARG A 52 10.37 18.05 -28.76
N ARG A 53 9.12 17.70 -28.53
CA ARG A 53 8.63 16.34 -28.80
C ARG A 53 7.15 16.31 -29.12
N ILE A 54 6.77 15.47 -30.08
CA ILE A 54 5.38 15.16 -30.38
C ILE A 54 5.05 13.81 -29.75
N LEU A 55 4.04 13.78 -28.92
CA LEU A 55 3.60 12.61 -28.17
C LEU A 55 2.19 12.20 -28.63
N ASP A 56 1.95 10.88 -28.74
CA ASP A 56 0.68 10.33 -29.21
C ASP A 56 -0.03 9.61 -28.07
N LYS A 57 -1.33 9.85 -27.91
CA LYS A 57 -2.17 9.25 -26.88
C LYS A 57 -2.26 7.73 -26.96
N SER A 58 -2.04 7.14 -28.14
CA SER A 58 -2.01 5.70 -28.32
C SER A 58 -0.82 5.02 -27.59
N THR A 59 0.32 5.72 -27.50
CA THR A 59 1.54 5.24 -26.86
C THR A 59 1.83 5.86 -25.51
N THR A 60 1.45 7.15 -25.33
CA THR A 60 1.74 7.91 -24.11
C THR A 60 0.46 8.15 -23.31
N LYS A 61 0.46 7.73 -22.05
CA LYS A 61 -0.68 7.90 -21.14
C LYS A 61 -0.58 9.17 -20.31
N GLU A 62 0.62 9.49 -19.85
CA GLU A 62 0.89 10.66 -19.01
C GLU A 62 2.18 11.38 -19.44
N ILE A 63 2.18 12.70 -19.32
CA ILE A 63 3.34 13.58 -19.40
C ILE A 63 3.53 14.16 -18.01
N TRP A 64 4.73 13.99 -17.45
CA TRP A 64 5.11 14.59 -16.18
C TRP A 64 6.13 15.69 -16.47
N VAL A 65 5.81 16.89 -16.04
CA VAL A 65 6.58 18.09 -16.28
C VAL A 65 7.13 18.60 -14.96
N TYR A 66 8.40 18.92 -14.93
CA TYR A 66 9.08 19.48 -13.77
C TYR A 66 9.75 20.78 -14.16
N GLY A 67 9.30 21.90 -13.61
CA GLY A 67 9.92 23.21 -13.75
C GLY A 67 11.29 23.23 -13.10
N LEU A 68 11.41 22.73 -11.90
CA LEU A 68 12.54 22.66 -10.99
C LEU A 68 12.67 23.91 -10.13
N GLY A 69 13.05 25.03 -10.67
CA GLY A 69 13.18 26.28 -9.92
C GLY A 69 13.16 27.52 -10.79
N ASP A 70 13.09 28.67 -10.15
CA ASP A 70 12.88 29.99 -10.74
C ASP A 70 11.44 30.17 -11.31
N ASP A 71 11.12 31.29 -11.98
CA ASP A 71 9.77 31.69 -12.36
C ASP A 71 9.39 31.13 -13.75
N ASP A 72 8.59 30.06 -13.76
CA ASP A 72 8.23 29.34 -14.99
C ASP A 72 6.87 29.75 -15.56
N VAL A 73 6.71 29.56 -16.87
CA VAL A 73 5.46 29.80 -17.58
C VAL A 73 4.99 28.52 -18.27
N TYR A 74 3.78 28.07 -17.93
CA TYR A 74 3.14 26.89 -18.50
C TYR A 74 1.95 27.30 -19.36
N GLU A 75 2.07 27.15 -20.69
CA GLU A 75 1.06 27.50 -21.65
C GLU A 75 0.47 26.24 -22.30
N LEU A 76 -0.84 26.06 -22.22
CA LEU A 76 -1.50 24.90 -22.82
C LEU A 76 -2.67 25.35 -23.68
N THR A 77 -2.58 25.02 -24.97
CA THR A 77 -3.55 25.37 -26.00
C THR A 77 -4.09 24.14 -26.72
N GLY A 78 -5.13 24.34 -27.50
CA GLY A 78 -5.70 23.34 -28.41
C GLY A 78 -6.88 22.56 -27.84
N GLU A 79 -7.64 21.97 -28.77
CA GLU A 79 -8.90 21.32 -28.51
C GLU A 79 -8.90 19.85 -28.94
N GLY A 80 -9.88 19.08 -28.48
CA GLY A 80 -10.10 17.69 -28.84
C GLY A 80 -10.68 16.85 -27.70
N ASP A 81 -10.82 15.54 -27.94
CA ASP A 81 -11.39 14.60 -26.98
C ASP A 81 -10.38 13.58 -26.43
N LYS A 82 -9.31 13.33 -27.17
CA LYS A 82 -8.31 12.31 -26.86
C LYS A 82 -7.05 12.92 -26.26
N PHE A 83 -7.10 13.28 -24.97
CA PHE A 83 -5.96 13.94 -24.32
C PHE A 83 -5.04 12.97 -23.59
N ILE A 84 -3.74 13.23 -23.69
CA ILE A 84 -2.74 12.72 -22.77
C ILE A 84 -2.93 13.46 -21.44
N LYS A 85 -2.78 12.78 -20.33
CA LYS A 85 -2.82 13.42 -19.02
C LYS A 85 -1.50 14.14 -18.76
N ILE A 86 -1.59 15.42 -18.39
CA ILE A 86 -0.44 16.25 -18.07
C ILE A 86 -0.42 16.50 -16.57
N ARG A 87 0.71 16.25 -15.94
CA ARG A 87 1.01 16.61 -14.55
C ARG A 87 2.16 17.59 -14.57
N ILE A 88 1.93 18.76 -14.02
CA ILE A 88 2.91 19.82 -13.91
C ILE A 88 3.30 19.92 -12.45
N VAL A 89 4.58 19.83 -12.16
CA VAL A 89 5.20 20.13 -10.88
C VAL A 89 6.00 21.40 -11.10
N GLY A 90 5.48 22.52 -10.57
CA GLY A 90 6.07 23.84 -10.77
C GLY A 90 7.51 23.88 -10.23
N GLY A 91 7.67 23.62 -8.97
CA GLY A 91 8.97 23.71 -8.32
C GLY A 91 9.06 24.93 -7.42
N TYR A 92 10.22 25.50 -7.26
CA TYR A 92 10.39 26.74 -6.51
C TYR A 92 10.31 27.94 -7.45
N GLY A 93 9.41 28.89 -7.21
CA GLY A 93 9.27 30.10 -8.00
C GLY A 93 7.84 30.64 -8.05
N LYS A 94 7.66 31.73 -8.78
CA LYS A 94 6.36 32.35 -9.01
C LYS A 94 5.83 31.93 -10.39
N ASP A 95 5.22 30.78 -10.41
CA ASP A 95 4.80 30.14 -11.65
C ASP A 95 3.51 30.74 -12.24
N ILE A 96 3.46 30.80 -13.56
CA ILE A 96 2.29 31.24 -14.32
C ILE A 96 1.73 30.06 -15.11
N TYR A 97 0.44 29.79 -14.90
CA TYR A 97 -0.29 28.71 -15.56
C TYR A 97 -1.38 29.29 -16.47
N ASP A 98 -1.07 29.38 -17.76
CA ASP A 98 -2.01 29.79 -18.82
C ASP A 98 -2.56 28.54 -19.53
N ILE A 99 -3.69 28.02 -19.04
CA ILE A 99 -4.25 26.74 -19.44
C ILE A 99 -5.65 26.94 -20.01
N GLU A 100 -5.76 27.01 -21.35
CA GLU A 100 -7.04 27.18 -22.03
C GLU A 100 -8.00 26.00 -21.84
N ASN A 101 -7.47 24.77 -21.73
CA ASN A 101 -8.27 23.57 -21.55
C ASN A 101 -7.71 22.68 -20.42
N LYS A 102 -8.35 22.77 -19.24
CA LYS A 102 -7.94 22.05 -18.02
C LYS A 102 -8.20 20.54 -18.01
N LYS A 103 -8.89 19.97 -19.02
CA LYS A 103 -9.23 18.55 -19.05
C LYS A 103 -7.98 17.68 -19.02
N LYS A 104 -7.88 16.79 -18.03
CA LYS A 104 -6.72 15.93 -17.77
C LYS A 104 -5.41 16.66 -17.48
N VAL A 105 -5.47 17.89 -16.97
CA VAL A 105 -4.34 18.61 -16.41
C VAL A 105 -4.42 18.61 -14.89
N LYS A 106 -3.29 18.43 -14.24
CA LYS A 106 -3.16 18.57 -12.78
C LYS A 106 -1.85 19.28 -12.46
N VAL A 107 -1.93 20.31 -11.66
CA VAL A 107 -0.80 21.11 -11.16
C VAL A 107 -0.48 20.70 -9.73
N TYR A 108 0.79 20.50 -9.45
CA TYR A 108 1.38 20.28 -8.15
C TYR A 108 2.36 21.40 -7.89
N ASP A 109 2.21 22.07 -6.74
CA ASP A 109 3.05 23.20 -6.46
C ASP A 109 3.11 23.52 -4.96
N TRP A 110 4.01 24.42 -4.57
CA TRP A 110 4.14 24.89 -3.21
C TRP A 110 2.94 25.75 -2.80
N LYS A 111 2.45 25.48 -1.62
CA LYS A 111 1.30 26.20 -1.08
C LYS A 111 1.63 27.65 -0.71
N HIS A 112 2.86 27.90 -0.32
CA HIS A 112 3.32 29.21 0.14
C HIS A 112 3.87 30.10 -0.99
N GLU A 113 4.05 29.55 -2.20
CA GLU A 113 4.47 30.36 -3.35
C GLU A 113 3.32 31.14 -3.99
N GLU A 114 3.66 32.23 -4.67
CA GLU A 114 2.71 33.09 -5.37
C GLU A 114 2.45 32.57 -6.78
N LEU A 115 1.32 31.88 -6.97
CA LEU A 115 0.96 31.23 -8.23
C LEU A 115 -0.09 32.03 -8.98
N LYS A 116 0.07 32.16 -10.30
CA LYS A 116 -0.88 32.85 -11.17
C LYS A 116 -1.55 31.88 -12.13
N PHE A 117 -2.88 31.86 -12.15
CA PHE A 117 -3.69 31.13 -13.13
C PHE A 117 -4.39 32.13 -14.04
N GLU A 118 -4.03 32.16 -15.34
CA GLU A 118 -4.52 33.19 -16.28
C GLU A 118 -5.79 32.79 -17.01
N ALA A 119 -5.91 31.55 -17.45
CA ALA A 119 -7.10 31.04 -18.12
C ALA A 119 -7.88 30.10 -17.19
N ASP A 120 -8.12 28.87 -17.60
CA ASP A 120 -8.83 27.88 -16.80
C ASP A 120 -7.98 27.36 -15.63
N LYS A 121 -8.45 27.46 -14.39
CA LYS A 121 -7.79 26.83 -13.27
C LYS A 121 -7.95 25.30 -13.30
N PRO A 122 -6.88 24.50 -13.51
CA PRO A 122 -6.95 23.04 -13.50
C PRO A 122 -7.11 22.49 -12.09
N SER A 123 -7.20 21.17 -11.96
CA SER A 123 -7.10 20.52 -10.64
C SER A 123 -5.72 20.77 -10.06
N THR A 124 -5.67 21.33 -8.85
CA THR A 124 -4.42 21.65 -8.15
C THR A 124 -4.18 20.73 -6.96
N HIS A 125 -2.94 20.54 -6.59
CA HIS A 125 -2.50 19.93 -5.35
C HIS A 125 -1.37 20.78 -4.77
N LEU A 126 -1.76 21.77 -3.97
CA LEU A 126 -0.84 22.71 -3.34
C LEU A 126 -0.46 22.20 -1.95
N THR A 127 0.81 21.99 -1.73
CA THR A 127 1.33 21.45 -0.47
C THR A 127 2.75 21.93 -0.23
N ASP A 128 3.16 21.98 1.03
CA ASP A 128 4.54 22.29 1.41
C ASP A 128 5.39 21.02 1.58
N SER A 129 4.92 19.87 1.04
CA SER A 129 5.70 18.63 1.02
C SER A 129 6.79 18.69 -0.04
N TYR A 130 8.04 18.50 0.39
CA TYR A 130 9.20 18.45 -0.50
C TYR A 130 9.06 17.35 -1.56
N GLU A 131 8.60 16.16 -1.15
CA GLU A 131 8.46 15.00 -2.04
C GLU A 131 7.40 15.21 -3.14
N ALA A 132 6.42 16.07 -2.90
CA ALA A 132 5.37 16.37 -3.88
C ALA A 132 5.80 17.40 -4.93
N ASN A 133 6.72 18.29 -4.57
CA ASN A 133 7.07 19.48 -5.35
C ASN A 133 8.47 19.41 -5.98
N THR A 134 9.20 18.32 -5.77
CA THR A 134 10.56 18.16 -6.30
C THR A 134 10.70 16.92 -7.18
N LEU A 135 11.71 16.94 -8.05
CA LEU A 135 12.05 15.80 -8.91
C LEU A 135 12.96 14.82 -8.19
N HIS A 136 12.46 13.63 -7.88
CA HIS A 136 13.25 12.52 -7.40
C HIS A 136 13.62 11.57 -8.55
N TRP A 137 14.72 11.83 -9.24
CA TRP A 137 15.14 11.04 -10.40
C TRP A 137 15.43 9.56 -10.08
N ARG A 138 15.67 9.20 -8.81
CA ARG A 138 15.90 7.83 -8.35
C ARG A 138 14.61 7.06 -8.03
N TYR A 139 13.48 7.75 -7.90
CA TYR A 139 12.23 7.17 -7.39
C TYR A 139 11.12 7.07 -8.46
N PHE A 140 11.50 7.09 -9.74
CA PHE A 140 10.53 6.74 -10.77
C PHE A 140 10.25 5.24 -10.70
N LEU A 141 9.21 4.87 -9.96
CA LEU A 141 8.71 3.51 -9.88
C LEU A 141 7.43 3.39 -10.72
N PRO A 142 7.42 2.52 -11.73
CA PRO A 142 6.19 2.24 -12.47
C PRO A 142 5.18 1.51 -11.58
N ASN A 143 3.89 1.61 -11.95
CA ASN A 143 2.90 0.74 -11.32
C ASN A 143 3.26 -0.71 -11.57
N SER A 144 3.15 -1.53 -10.53
CA SER A 144 3.44 -2.95 -10.62
C SER A 144 2.23 -3.79 -10.23
N ASN A 145 2.12 -4.95 -10.84
CA ASN A 145 1.21 -6.00 -10.44
C ASN A 145 1.99 -7.30 -10.42
N VAL A 146 2.11 -7.90 -9.25
CA VAL A 146 2.84 -9.13 -9.02
C VAL A 146 1.85 -10.20 -8.58
N LEU A 147 1.66 -11.21 -9.40
CA LEU A 147 0.90 -12.41 -9.08
C LEU A 147 1.89 -13.56 -8.83
N ALA A 148 1.78 -14.19 -7.67
CA ALA A 148 2.64 -15.31 -7.29
C ALA A 148 1.82 -16.48 -6.74
N PRO A 149 2.19 -17.74 -7.03
CA PRO A 149 1.64 -18.88 -6.33
C PRO A 149 2.06 -18.87 -4.86
N ASN A 150 1.20 -19.40 -4.02
CA ASN A 150 1.43 -19.58 -2.59
C ASN A 150 1.25 -21.07 -2.26
N LEU A 151 2.34 -21.76 -2.00
CA LEU A 151 2.37 -23.16 -1.65
C LEU A 151 2.93 -23.31 -0.25
N GLY A 152 2.32 -24.16 0.54
CA GLY A 152 2.83 -24.43 1.87
C GLY A 152 2.20 -25.63 2.54
N PHE A 153 2.71 -25.88 3.73
CA PHE A 153 2.25 -26.94 4.63
C PHE A 153 1.97 -26.32 6.00
N ARG A 154 0.84 -26.69 6.58
CA ARG A 154 0.50 -26.39 7.97
C ARG A 154 0.28 -27.71 8.72
N SER A 155 0.76 -27.78 9.96
CA SER A 155 0.59 -28.97 10.79
C SER A 155 -0.88 -29.39 10.94
N ASP A 156 -1.79 -28.43 10.98
CA ASP A 156 -3.21 -28.67 11.22
C ASP A 156 -3.99 -29.02 9.95
N ASP A 157 -3.68 -28.35 8.83
CA ASP A 157 -4.45 -28.40 7.58
C ASP A 157 -3.70 -29.09 6.42
N ASN A 158 -2.47 -29.53 6.65
CA ASN A 158 -1.59 -30.14 5.68
C ASN A 158 -1.21 -29.20 4.50
N VAL A 159 -1.23 -29.71 3.28
CA VAL A 159 -0.84 -28.96 2.09
C VAL A 159 -1.93 -27.99 1.66
N PHE A 160 -1.51 -26.79 1.33
CA PHE A 160 -2.37 -25.79 0.69
C PHE A 160 -1.76 -25.27 -0.61
N LEU A 161 -2.63 -24.88 -1.52
CA LEU A 161 -2.31 -24.15 -2.75
C LEU A 161 -3.08 -22.84 -2.75
N GLY A 162 -2.41 -21.77 -3.09
CA GLY A 162 -3.03 -20.46 -3.15
C GLY A 162 -2.40 -19.55 -4.20
N LEU A 163 -2.92 -18.36 -4.25
CA LEU A 163 -2.44 -17.25 -5.07
C LEU A 163 -2.30 -16.00 -4.18
N ARG A 164 -1.27 -15.23 -4.44
CA ARG A 164 -1.07 -13.92 -3.84
C ARG A 164 -0.83 -12.90 -4.94
N GLU A 165 -1.63 -11.86 -4.94
CA GLU A 165 -1.48 -10.72 -5.85
C GLU A 165 -1.12 -9.46 -5.04
N ARG A 166 -0.14 -8.70 -5.53
CA ARG A 166 0.20 -7.39 -5.00
C ARG A 166 0.17 -6.37 -6.12
N PHE A 167 -0.75 -5.45 -6.03
CA PHE A 167 -0.88 -4.31 -6.92
C PHE A 167 -0.34 -3.06 -6.23
N THR A 168 0.69 -2.43 -6.81
CA THR A 168 1.26 -1.18 -6.31
C THR A 168 1.04 -0.08 -7.34
N LYS A 169 0.36 0.97 -6.92
CA LYS A 169 0.15 2.18 -7.71
C LYS A 169 1.09 3.26 -7.19
N ASN A 170 2.02 3.65 -8.04
CA ASN A 170 2.93 4.76 -7.78
C ASN A 170 2.31 6.07 -8.30
N GLY A 171 2.75 7.18 -7.77
CA GLY A 171 2.25 8.51 -8.13
C GLY A 171 3.31 9.56 -7.82
N LEU A 172 3.07 10.80 -8.23
CA LEU A 172 3.99 11.91 -7.93
C LEU A 172 4.15 12.21 -6.43
N ASN A 173 3.14 11.85 -5.62
CA ASN A 173 3.07 12.24 -4.21
C ASN A 173 3.22 11.08 -3.23
N GLY A 174 3.56 9.90 -3.68
CA GLY A 174 3.62 8.73 -2.82
C GLY A 174 5.02 8.15 -2.75
N VAL A 175 5.73 8.35 -1.65
CA VAL A 175 6.97 7.64 -1.35
C VAL A 175 6.67 6.73 -0.15
N PRO A 176 6.89 5.41 -0.28
CA PRO A 176 7.42 4.67 -1.41
C PRO A 176 6.39 4.39 -2.53
N TYR A 177 5.10 4.61 -2.32
CA TYR A 177 4.01 4.43 -3.29
C TYR A 177 2.78 5.28 -2.91
N LYS A 178 1.81 5.40 -3.82
CA LYS A 178 0.53 6.06 -3.54
C LYS A 178 -0.49 5.12 -2.90
N GLN A 179 -0.58 3.90 -3.43
CA GLN A 179 -1.50 2.86 -2.94
C GLN A 179 -0.85 1.50 -3.16
N GLN A 180 -1.05 0.61 -2.20
CA GLN A 180 -0.69 -0.80 -2.35
C GLN A 180 -1.85 -1.66 -1.90
N HIS A 181 -2.19 -2.66 -2.70
CA HIS A 181 -3.25 -3.62 -2.41
C HIS A 181 -2.67 -5.03 -2.51
N SER A 182 -2.90 -5.83 -1.50
CA SER A 182 -2.50 -7.23 -1.48
C SER A 182 -3.74 -8.10 -1.32
N PHE A 183 -3.91 -9.08 -2.20
CA PHE A 183 -4.94 -10.09 -2.14
C PHE A 183 -4.30 -11.44 -1.96
N GLY A 184 -4.86 -12.26 -1.11
CA GLY A 184 -4.43 -13.65 -0.89
C GLY A 184 -5.63 -14.58 -0.90
N ALA A 185 -5.47 -15.76 -1.48
CA ALA A 185 -6.43 -16.84 -1.41
C ALA A 185 -5.67 -18.17 -1.26
N ASN A 186 -6.03 -18.97 -0.27
CA ASN A 186 -5.45 -20.28 -0.04
C ASN A 186 -6.56 -21.32 0.06
N TYR A 187 -6.33 -22.50 -0.52
CA TYR A 187 -7.20 -23.66 -0.41
C TYR A 187 -6.44 -24.84 0.22
N TYR A 188 -7.03 -25.40 1.25
CA TYR A 188 -6.50 -26.50 2.06
C TYR A 188 -7.19 -27.79 1.67
N PHE A 189 -6.45 -28.72 1.06
CA PHE A 189 -7.03 -29.90 0.45
C PHE A 189 -7.62 -30.90 1.43
N SER A 190 -7.00 -31.05 2.60
CA SER A 190 -7.39 -32.09 3.58
C SER A 190 -8.82 -31.93 4.09
N PHE A 191 -9.29 -30.68 4.25
CA PHE A 191 -10.61 -30.40 4.81
C PHE A 191 -11.52 -29.62 3.87
N GLY A 192 -11.04 -29.29 2.66
CA GLY A 192 -11.77 -28.39 1.74
C GLY A 192 -11.96 -27.00 2.33
N ALA A 193 -11.03 -26.60 3.18
CA ALA A 193 -11.04 -25.26 3.77
C ALA A 193 -10.45 -24.22 2.79
N PHE A 194 -10.88 -22.98 2.92
CA PHE A 194 -10.25 -21.88 2.21
C PHE A 194 -10.22 -20.62 3.06
N GLU A 195 -9.25 -19.76 2.76
CA GLU A 195 -9.14 -18.44 3.34
C GLU A 195 -8.89 -17.39 2.27
N LEU A 196 -9.39 -16.20 2.53
CA LEU A 196 -9.20 -15.01 1.70
C LEU A 196 -8.62 -13.90 2.57
N GLN A 197 -7.67 -13.16 2.02
CA GLN A 197 -7.06 -12.02 2.70
C GLN A 197 -7.00 -10.82 1.75
N TYR A 198 -7.26 -9.65 2.29
CA TYR A 198 -7.04 -8.38 1.63
C TYR A 198 -6.37 -7.40 2.59
N ASP A 199 -5.36 -6.69 2.12
CA ASP A 199 -4.71 -5.57 2.79
C ASP A 199 -4.53 -4.43 1.81
N GLY A 200 -4.97 -3.24 2.18
CA GLY A 200 -4.86 -2.01 1.41
C GLY A 200 -4.17 -0.92 2.21
N ILE A 201 -3.22 -0.25 1.58
CA ILE A 201 -2.50 0.90 2.14
C ILE A 201 -2.66 2.06 1.16
N PHE A 202 -3.07 3.21 1.66
CA PHE A 202 -3.18 4.47 0.95
C PHE A 202 -2.21 5.45 1.59
N ALA A 203 -1.05 5.61 0.97
CA ALA A 203 0.02 6.41 1.54
C ALA A 203 -0.30 7.90 1.50
N ASN A 204 0.15 8.61 2.54
CA ASN A 204 0.07 10.06 2.64
C ASN A 204 -1.34 10.64 2.38
N VAL A 205 -2.38 10.04 2.97
CA VAL A 205 -3.74 10.59 2.87
C VAL A 205 -3.86 11.96 3.55
N THR A 206 -3.08 12.16 4.61
CA THR A 206 -2.71 13.44 5.18
C THR A 206 -1.20 13.45 5.41
N PRO A 207 -0.52 14.60 5.52
CA PRO A 207 0.94 14.64 5.66
C PRO A 207 1.45 13.72 6.78
N GLY A 208 2.28 12.73 6.40
CA GLY A 208 2.89 11.76 7.30
C GLY A 208 1.98 10.60 7.75
N TRP A 209 0.69 10.58 7.37
CA TRP A 209 -0.24 9.53 7.74
C TRP A 209 -0.70 8.71 6.56
N ASP A 210 -0.57 7.41 6.67
CA ASP A 210 -1.15 6.44 5.74
C ASP A 210 -2.50 5.97 6.29
N PHE A 211 -3.47 5.73 5.40
CA PHE A 211 -4.69 5.02 5.74
C PHE A 211 -4.53 3.54 5.40
N GLU A 212 -4.87 2.68 6.34
CA GLU A 212 -4.79 1.23 6.20
C GLU A 212 -6.17 0.59 6.36
N MET A 213 -6.44 -0.45 5.59
CA MET A 213 -7.61 -1.29 5.76
C MET A 213 -7.31 -2.74 5.41
N GLY A 214 -8.01 -3.66 6.03
CA GLY A 214 -7.84 -5.07 5.71
C GLY A 214 -9.06 -5.90 6.06
N ALA A 215 -9.13 -7.06 5.42
CA ALA A 215 -10.14 -8.07 5.68
C ALA A 215 -9.56 -9.47 5.54
N TYR A 216 -10.00 -10.36 6.38
CA TYR A 216 -9.69 -11.79 6.38
C TYR A 216 -10.97 -12.59 6.52
N TYR A 217 -11.09 -13.65 5.73
CA TYR A 217 -12.19 -14.60 5.83
C TYR A 217 -11.66 -16.03 5.75
N SER A 218 -12.17 -16.90 6.61
CA SER A 218 -12.06 -18.36 6.47
C SER A 218 -13.42 -19.02 6.54
N ASN A 219 -13.62 -20.08 5.73
CA ASN A 219 -14.88 -20.80 5.75
C ASN A 219 -15.01 -21.68 6.99
N ASP A 220 -16.18 -22.30 7.17
CA ASP A 220 -16.53 -23.15 8.31
C ASP A 220 -15.82 -24.52 8.34
N ARG A 221 -14.95 -24.79 7.39
CA ARG A 221 -14.11 -25.99 7.33
C ARG A 221 -12.67 -25.73 7.77
N TYR A 222 -12.33 -24.47 8.05
CA TYR A 222 -11.00 -24.10 8.52
C TYR A 222 -10.75 -24.65 9.92
N VAL A 223 -9.63 -25.33 10.11
CA VAL A 223 -9.32 -26.07 11.32
C VAL A 223 -8.40 -25.29 12.26
N ARG A 224 -8.70 -25.36 13.55
CA ARG A 224 -7.82 -24.91 14.63
C ARG A 224 -7.81 -25.94 15.76
N ASN A 225 -6.63 -26.23 16.28
CA ASN A 225 -6.50 -27.07 17.46
C ASN A 225 -6.78 -26.25 18.71
N PHE A 226 -7.52 -26.86 19.64
CA PHE A 226 -7.81 -26.26 20.94
C PHE A 226 -7.86 -27.38 22.00
N PHE A 227 -7.00 -27.26 23.01
CA PHE A 227 -6.80 -28.30 24.04
C PHE A 227 -7.54 -27.99 25.35
N GLY A 228 -8.27 -26.88 25.43
CA GLY A 228 -8.97 -26.41 26.62
C GLY A 228 -8.51 -25.04 27.11
N TYR A 229 -9.09 -24.60 28.21
CA TYR A 229 -8.78 -23.29 28.81
C TYR A 229 -7.70 -23.41 29.89
N GLY A 230 -6.71 -22.51 29.84
CA GLY A 230 -5.68 -22.37 30.87
C GLY A 230 -4.50 -23.35 30.74
N ASN A 231 -3.59 -23.26 31.68
CA ASN A 231 -2.33 -24.01 31.64
C ASN A 231 -2.43 -25.44 32.20
N GLU A 232 -3.55 -25.79 32.81
CA GLU A 232 -3.78 -27.13 33.42
C GLU A 232 -4.44 -28.11 32.45
N THR A 233 -4.63 -27.71 31.16
CA THR A 233 -5.19 -28.58 30.16
C THR A 233 -4.26 -29.72 29.81
N ALA A 234 -4.76 -30.96 29.91
CA ALA A 234 -4.01 -32.14 29.54
C ALA A 234 -4.18 -32.43 28.04
N ASN A 235 -3.08 -32.53 27.31
CA ASN A 235 -3.10 -33.09 25.97
C ASN A 235 -3.13 -34.63 26.08
N GLN A 236 -4.22 -35.24 25.65
CA GLN A 236 -4.42 -36.69 25.59
C GLN A 236 -4.36 -37.23 24.17
N GLU A 237 -3.56 -36.59 23.30
CA GLU A 237 -3.43 -36.95 21.89
C GLU A 237 -3.06 -38.44 21.69
N ASP A 238 -2.21 -38.97 22.57
CA ASP A 238 -1.82 -40.40 22.55
C ASP A 238 -3.00 -41.36 22.73
N GLN A 239 -4.11 -40.91 23.33
CA GLN A 239 -5.29 -41.73 23.62
C GLN A 239 -6.48 -41.40 22.73
N LEU A 240 -6.66 -40.13 22.37
CA LEU A 240 -7.87 -39.62 21.73
C LEU A 240 -7.65 -39.18 20.27
N ASP A 241 -6.40 -39.22 19.77
CA ASP A 241 -5.99 -38.67 18.50
C ASP A 241 -6.10 -37.11 18.48
N ILE A 242 -5.23 -36.47 17.70
CA ILE A 242 -5.23 -35.00 17.48
C ILE A 242 -6.55 -34.51 16.90
N ASP A 243 -7.21 -35.36 16.15
CA ASP A 243 -8.51 -35.06 15.55
C ASP A 243 -9.59 -34.75 16.59
N PHE A 244 -9.48 -35.26 17.83
CA PHE A 244 -10.38 -34.91 18.91
C PHE A 244 -10.34 -33.42 19.25
N TYR A 245 -9.16 -32.82 19.20
CA TYR A 245 -8.92 -31.41 19.54
C TYR A 245 -9.07 -30.45 18.35
N ARG A 246 -9.35 -30.95 17.15
CA ARG A 246 -9.54 -30.15 15.95
C ARG A 246 -10.95 -29.55 15.88
N GLY A 247 -11.03 -28.22 16.03
CA GLY A 247 -12.24 -27.43 15.88
C GLY A 247 -12.35 -26.79 14.52
N ARG A 248 -13.56 -26.73 13.99
CA ARG A 248 -13.86 -25.99 12.75
C ARG A 248 -14.35 -24.59 13.09
N VAL A 249 -13.70 -23.58 12.48
CA VAL A 249 -13.94 -22.17 12.81
C VAL A 249 -14.14 -21.36 11.54
N ARG A 250 -15.36 -20.83 11.38
CA ARG A 250 -15.59 -19.74 10.41
C ARG A 250 -15.15 -18.43 11.03
N GLN A 251 -14.36 -17.65 10.33
CA GLN A 251 -13.87 -16.37 10.82
C GLN A 251 -13.94 -15.29 9.75
N PHE A 252 -14.42 -14.11 10.14
CA PHE A 252 -14.27 -12.88 9.40
C PHE A 252 -13.63 -11.84 10.31
N LYS A 253 -12.57 -11.21 9.84
CA LYS A 253 -11.91 -10.08 10.51
C LYS A 253 -11.81 -8.92 9.54
N SER A 254 -12.00 -7.70 10.02
CA SER A 254 -11.69 -6.52 9.26
C SER A 254 -11.15 -5.43 10.17
N TYR A 255 -10.36 -4.56 9.59
CA TYR A 255 -9.87 -3.37 10.28
C TYR A 255 -9.80 -2.18 9.34
N VAL A 256 -9.89 -1.00 9.94
CA VAL A 256 -9.52 0.27 9.33
C VAL A 256 -8.64 1.02 10.32
N GLY A 257 -7.65 1.72 9.82
CA GLY A 257 -6.71 2.40 10.68
C GLY A 257 -5.87 3.44 9.97
N MET A 258 -5.02 4.06 10.76
CA MET A 258 -4.03 5.03 10.31
C MET A 258 -2.64 4.55 10.73
N ALA A 259 -1.62 4.88 9.94
CA ALA A 259 -0.23 4.62 10.29
C ALA A 259 0.57 5.92 10.21
N TYR A 260 1.33 6.21 11.26
CA TYR A 260 2.24 7.34 11.34
C TYR A 260 3.60 6.84 11.83
N TYR A 261 4.60 6.81 10.95
CA TYR A 261 5.87 6.14 11.22
C TYR A 261 5.65 4.70 11.73
N HIS A 262 5.95 4.45 13.00
CA HIS A 262 5.84 3.14 13.63
C HIS A 262 4.52 2.94 14.40
N LEU A 263 3.68 3.97 14.53
CA LEU A 263 2.44 3.94 15.29
C LEU A 263 1.24 3.61 14.40
N ARG A 264 0.39 2.67 14.81
CA ARG A 264 -0.76 2.18 14.03
C ARG A 264 -2.01 2.01 14.92
N PRO A 265 -2.81 3.06 15.11
CA PRO A 265 -4.16 2.93 15.68
C PRO A 265 -5.11 2.32 14.67
N ARG A 266 -5.94 1.35 15.11
CA ARG A 266 -6.90 0.62 14.28
C ARG A 266 -8.23 0.43 15.00
N LEU A 267 -9.33 0.47 14.25
CA LEU A 267 -10.61 -0.06 14.65
C LEU A 267 -10.76 -1.45 14.04
N ILE A 268 -11.26 -2.39 14.83
CA ILE A 268 -11.32 -3.81 14.47
C ILE A 268 -12.75 -4.30 14.59
N PHE A 269 -13.18 -5.06 13.60
CA PHE A 269 -14.36 -5.91 13.69
C PHE A 269 -13.95 -7.35 13.48
N GLU A 270 -14.47 -8.25 14.33
CA GLU A 270 -14.19 -9.67 14.24
C GLU A 270 -15.49 -10.47 14.48
N SER A 271 -15.79 -11.37 13.56
CA SER A 271 -16.89 -12.32 13.68
C SER A 271 -16.33 -13.73 13.57
N PHE A 272 -16.62 -14.57 14.53
CA PHE A 272 -16.24 -15.97 14.45
C PHE A 272 -17.36 -16.89 14.97
N GLN A 273 -17.37 -18.10 14.48
CA GLN A 273 -18.27 -19.16 14.90
C GLN A 273 -17.50 -20.47 14.93
N VAL A 274 -17.52 -21.12 16.06
CA VAL A 274 -17.02 -22.49 16.25
C VAL A 274 -18.16 -23.44 15.90
N LYS A 275 -17.88 -24.48 15.12
CA LYS A 275 -18.87 -25.50 14.79
C LYS A 275 -18.91 -26.56 15.87
N GLU A 276 -20.09 -26.84 16.38
CA GLU A 276 -20.31 -27.98 17.25
C GLU A 276 -20.12 -29.30 16.47
N MET A 277 -19.41 -30.26 17.07
CA MET A 277 -19.09 -31.53 16.45
C MET A 277 -19.19 -32.68 17.46
N ASP A 278 -19.99 -33.69 17.10
CA ASP A 278 -20.11 -34.91 17.89
C ASP A 278 -18.76 -35.65 17.97
N ASN A 279 -18.51 -36.29 19.10
CA ASN A 279 -17.28 -37.07 19.37
C ASN A 279 -15.96 -36.27 19.24
N ARG A 280 -16.04 -34.97 19.42
CA ARG A 280 -14.88 -34.04 19.45
C ARG A 280 -14.90 -33.26 20.76
N PHE A 281 -13.79 -32.60 21.09
CA PHE A 281 -13.73 -31.66 22.23
C PHE A 281 -14.77 -30.54 22.09
N PHE A 282 -15.07 -30.14 20.87
CA PHE A 282 -15.98 -29.05 20.50
C PHE A 282 -17.44 -29.50 20.53
N ASN A 283 -17.94 -29.84 21.70
CA ASN A 283 -19.36 -30.21 21.92
C ASN A 283 -19.90 -29.52 23.19
N ALA A 284 -21.22 -29.53 23.35
CA ALA A 284 -21.91 -28.91 24.48
C ALA A 284 -21.62 -29.56 25.84
N GLN A 285 -20.97 -30.72 25.90
CA GLN A 285 -20.53 -31.34 27.16
C GLN A 285 -19.23 -30.72 27.70
N ASN A 286 -18.37 -30.25 26.82
CA ASN A 286 -17.06 -29.70 27.17
C ASN A 286 -17.00 -28.17 27.13
N LEU A 287 -17.89 -27.53 26.35
CA LEU A 287 -17.92 -26.08 26.17
C LEU A 287 -19.36 -25.56 26.35
N ASP A 288 -19.48 -24.34 26.86
CA ASP A 288 -20.76 -23.68 26.98
C ASP A 288 -21.42 -23.51 25.59
N SER A 289 -22.73 -23.65 25.52
CA SER A 289 -23.52 -23.56 24.29
C SER A 289 -23.33 -22.21 23.57
N GLU A 290 -23.03 -21.14 24.30
CA GLU A 290 -22.70 -19.82 23.73
C GLU A 290 -21.45 -19.85 22.85
N ALA A 291 -20.49 -20.77 23.12
CA ALA A 291 -19.27 -20.92 22.31
C ALA A 291 -19.56 -21.28 20.84
N PHE A 292 -20.69 -21.94 20.56
CA PHE A 292 -21.09 -22.35 19.22
C PHE A 292 -21.98 -21.33 18.49
N THR A 293 -22.36 -20.25 19.17
CA THR A 293 -23.08 -19.13 18.55
C THR A 293 -22.10 -18.21 17.82
N THR A 294 -22.60 -17.43 16.86
CA THR A 294 -21.76 -16.43 16.20
C THR A 294 -21.37 -15.33 17.18
N GLN A 295 -20.09 -15.16 17.40
CA GLN A 295 -19.50 -14.13 18.25
C GLN A 295 -19.05 -12.95 17.39
N ASN A 296 -19.58 -11.77 17.65
CA ASN A 296 -19.21 -10.53 16.95
C ASN A 296 -18.55 -9.56 17.94
N TYR A 297 -17.32 -9.17 17.64
CA TYR A 297 -16.56 -8.23 18.44
C TYR A 297 -16.25 -6.95 17.66
N VAL A 298 -16.36 -5.83 18.33
CA VAL A 298 -15.80 -4.56 17.91
C VAL A 298 -14.73 -4.13 18.89
N GLY A 299 -13.71 -3.46 18.40
CA GLY A 299 -12.63 -3.03 19.27
C GLY A 299 -11.74 -1.98 18.64
N ALA A 300 -10.79 -1.54 19.46
CA ALA A 300 -9.71 -0.67 19.03
C ALA A 300 -8.38 -1.28 19.46
N GLU A 301 -7.38 -1.12 18.63
CA GLU A 301 -6.02 -1.55 18.87
C GLU A 301 -5.06 -0.41 18.54
N ILE A 302 -4.02 -0.28 19.33
CA ILE A 302 -2.86 0.53 19.02
C ILE A 302 -1.64 -0.36 18.99
N SER A 303 -0.86 -0.30 17.91
CA SER A 303 0.40 -1.00 17.82
C SER A 303 1.54 -0.06 17.45
N GLY A 304 2.71 -0.38 17.93
CA GLY A 304 3.94 0.33 17.62
C GLY A 304 5.10 -0.65 17.49
N TYR A 305 6.08 -0.30 16.67
CA TYR A 305 7.28 -1.10 16.53
C TYR A 305 8.52 -0.21 16.42
N TYR A 306 9.61 -0.76 16.86
CA TYR A 306 10.94 -0.21 16.65
C TYR A 306 11.78 -1.27 15.96
N ASP A 307 12.38 -0.91 14.85
CA ASP A 307 13.30 -1.75 14.10
C ASP A 307 14.57 -0.97 13.80
N ARG A 308 15.68 -1.64 13.85
CA ARG A 308 16.98 -1.11 13.46
C ARG A 308 17.83 -2.24 12.91
N ASP A 309 18.35 -2.04 11.73
CA ASP A 309 19.28 -2.95 11.08
C ASP A 309 20.55 -2.22 10.62
N ASN A 310 21.51 -2.97 10.11
CA ASN A 310 22.75 -2.44 9.56
C ASN A 310 22.68 -2.13 8.07
N ALA A 311 21.47 -1.96 7.54
CA ALA A 311 21.14 -1.68 6.14
C ALA A 311 21.70 -2.67 5.11
N GLY A 312 20.87 -3.08 4.18
CA GLY A 312 21.22 -3.99 3.08
C GLY A 312 20.11 -5.01 2.85
N ASP A 313 20.18 -5.68 1.71
CA ASP A 313 19.19 -6.71 1.33
C ASP A 313 19.23 -7.93 2.27
N PHE A 314 20.37 -8.16 2.94
CA PHE A 314 20.58 -9.22 3.90
C PHE A 314 21.24 -8.66 5.16
N PRO A 315 20.47 -8.13 6.13
CA PRO A 315 21.04 -7.57 7.33
C PRO A 315 21.72 -8.67 8.17
N THR A 316 22.89 -8.37 8.67
CA THR A 316 23.67 -9.27 9.54
C THR A 316 23.61 -8.87 11.01
N LYS A 317 22.98 -7.73 11.27
CA LYS A 317 22.69 -7.22 12.61
C LYS A 317 21.39 -6.43 12.57
N ALA A 318 20.38 -6.90 13.29
CA ALA A 318 19.11 -6.21 13.42
C ALA A 318 18.53 -6.38 14.84
N MET A 319 17.66 -5.48 15.21
CA MET A 319 16.85 -5.56 16.41
C MET A 319 15.42 -5.10 16.07
N TYR A 320 14.46 -5.85 16.53
CA TYR A 320 13.03 -5.56 16.38
C TYR A 320 12.35 -5.63 17.75
N VAL A 321 11.51 -4.64 18.06
CA VAL A 321 10.60 -4.66 19.21
C VAL A 321 9.26 -4.14 18.77
N GLY A 322 8.22 -4.96 18.87
CA GLY A 322 6.84 -4.61 18.57
C GLY A 322 5.98 -4.68 19.83
N LEU A 323 5.14 -3.68 20.01
CA LEU A 323 4.16 -3.60 21.12
C LEU A 323 2.77 -3.43 20.51
N SER A 324 1.78 -4.13 21.05
CA SER A 324 0.38 -3.85 20.74
C SER A 324 -0.48 -3.95 21.99
N ALA A 325 -1.50 -3.11 22.07
CA ALA A 325 -2.53 -3.17 23.10
C ALA A 325 -3.89 -2.87 22.48
N GLY A 326 -4.92 -3.53 22.94
CA GLY A 326 -6.26 -3.36 22.41
C GLY A 326 -7.33 -3.73 23.42
N TYR A 327 -8.55 -3.36 23.03
CA TYR A 327 -9.76 -3.69 23.77
C TYR A 327 -10.84 -4.13 22.80
N LYS A 328 -11.56 -5.20 23.16
CA LYS A 328 -12.66 -5.77 22.38
C LYS A 328 -13.88 -5.94 23.26
N ALA A 329 -15.06 -5.66 22.68
CA ALA A 329 -16.36 -5.91 23.30
C ALA A 329 -17.22 -6.75 22.35
N ASN A 330 -17.87 -7.77 22.90
CA ASN A 330 -18.81 -8.60 22.17
C ASN A 330 -20.12 -7.85 21.97
N LEU A 331 -20.66 -7.88 20.76
CA LEU A 331 -21.93 -7.23 20.42
C LEU A 331 -23.16 -8.11 20.72
N ASN A 332 -22.96 -9.41 20.87
CA ASN A 332 -24.01 -10.39 21.05
C ASN A 332 -24.17 -10.81 22.51
N ILE A 333 -23.10 -10.77 23.30
CA ILE A 333 -23.05 -11.25 24.68
C ILE A 333 -22.69 -10.09 25.59
N GLU A 334 -23.63 -9.76 26.49
CA GLU A 334 -23.43 -8.71 27.48
C GLU A 334 -22.27 -9.07 28.44
N ASN A 335 -21.47 -8.07 28.79
CA ASN A 335 -20.28 -8.21 29.66
C ASN A 335 -19.13 -9.08 29.13
N ASN A 336 -19.21 -9.61 27.91
CA ASN A 336 -18.09 -10.28 27.26
C ASN A 336 -17.18 -9.23 26.57
N ARG A 337 -16.23 -8.72 27.34
CA ARG A 337 -15.28 -7.69 26.93
C ARG A 337 -13.93 -7.92 27.59
N PHE A 338 -12.86 -7.65 26.87
CA PHE A 338 -11.52 -7.85 27.37
C PHE A 338 -10.50 -6.91 26.75
N GLY A 339 -9.47 -6.57 27.53
CA GLY A 339 -8.26 -5.95 27.07
C GLY A 339 -7.18 -6.99 26.80
N TYR A 340 -6.29 -6.69 25.87
CA TYR A 340 -5.13 -7.53 25.57
C TYR A 340 -3.92 -6.65 25.27
N ALA A 341 -2.75 -7.21 25.55
CA ALA A 341 -1.48 -6.62 25.16
C ALA A 341 -0.53 -7.71 24.67
N SER A 342 0.32 -7.38 23.73
CA SER A 342 1.37 -8.27 23.26
C SER A 342 2.68 -7.53 23.05
N ILE A 343 3.78 -8.24 23.28
CA ILE A 343 5.12 -7.81 22.96
C ILE A 343 5.75 -8.85 22.04
N LYS A 344 6.46 -8.37 21.02
CA LYS A 344 7.32 -9.20 20.17
C LYS A 344 8.70 -8.61 20.17
N ALA A 345 9.72 -9.44 20.32
CA ALA A 345 11.10 -9.00 20.26
C ALA A 345 11.91 -9.97 19.41
N GLY A 346 12.84 -9.43 18.63
CA GLY A 346 13.72 -10.24 17.80
C GLY A 346 15.05 -9.53 17.57
N PHE A 347 16.04 -10.32 17.24
CA PHE A 347 17.34 -9.79 16.82
C PHE A 347 18.03 -10.72 15.84
N ASP A 348 18.88 -10.13 15.00
CA ASP A 348 19.83 -10.81 14.13
C ASP A 348 21.26 -10.48 14.57
N HIS A 349 22.12 -11.47 14.56
CA HIS A 349 23.53 -11.29 14.88
C HIS A 349 24.39 -12.21 14.03
N LYS A 350 25.43 -11.65 13.39
CA LYS A 350 26.38 -12.46 12.63
C LYS A 350 27.19 -13.36 13.58
N LEU A 351 27.29 -14.64 13.23
CA LEU A 351 28.08 -15.62 13.99
C LEU A 351 29.53 -15.69 13.53
N ILE A 352 29.80 -15.31 12.29
CA ILE A 352 31.17 -15.26 11.73
C ILE A 352 31.47 -13.85 11.20
N PRO A 353 32.73 -13.42 11.21
CA PRO A 353 33.11 -12.05 10.80
C PRO A 353 32.68 -11.66 9.40
N SER A 354 32.67 -12.57 8.45
CA SER A 354 32.23 -12.34 7.06
C SER A 354 30.76 -11.96 6.95
N GLY A 355 29.90 -12.42 7.88
CA GLY A 355 28.46 -12.23 7.83
C GLY A 355 27.69 -13.29 7.03
N ASP A 356 28.37 -14.33 6.53
CA ASP A 356 27.72 -15.42 5.74
C ASP A 356 26.85 -16.34 6.62
N LEU A 357 27.00 -16.25 7.93
CA LEU A 357 26.18 -16.98 8.91
C LEU A 357 25.60 -16.02 9.93
N VAL A 358 24.26 -15.92 9.96
CA VAL A 358 23.51 -15.04 10.85
C VAL A 358 22.61 -15.89 11.75
N PHE A 359 22.63 -15.61 13.02
CA PHE A 359 21.66 -16.13 13.99
C PHE A 359 20.50 -15.16 14.08
N SER A 360 19.27 -15.66 13.82
CA SER A 360 18.03 -14.91 13.92
C SER A 360 17.12 -15.54 14.95
N THR A 361 16.51 -14.73 15.81
CA THR A 361 15.49 -15.18 16.75
C THR A 361 14.38 -14.14 16.88
N MET A 362 13.16 -14.63 17.15
CA MET A 362 11.98 -13.81 17.44
C MET A 362 11.13 -14.52 18.50
N ALA A 363 10.70 -13.80 19.52
CA ALA A 363 9.83 -14.26 20.60
C ALA A 363 8.56 -13.40 20.68
#